data_c5a89979805cb5c10ce789ddde76745b
#
_entry.id   c5a89979805cb5c10ce789ddde76745b
#
_cell.length_a   1.000
_cell.length_b   1.000
_cell.length_c   1.000
_cell.angle_alpha   90.00
_cell.angle_beta   90.00
_cell.angle_gamma   90.00
#
_symmetry.space_group_name_H-M   'P 1'
#
loop_
_entity.id
_entity.type
_entity.pdbx_description
1 polymer ?
#
loop_
_entity_poly.entity_id
_entity_poly.type
_entity_poly.pdbx_seq_one_letter_code
_entity_poly.pdbx_strand_id
1 'polypeptide(L)'
;LKKKQIIIALGGGAFINRNIRNEVINNHISFWLKLNSDLLIKRIKNSTKRPLVLNASNIELTNMIKNRSKYYAKALFKINCNNKSKTEIMNKIIDKYENIQTNN
;
A
#
# COMPACT_ATOMS: atom_id res chain seq x y z
N LEU A 1 7.41 -23.62 12.08
CA LEU A 1 6.96 -22.24 11.88
C LEU A 1 6.72 -21.98 10.40
N LYS A 2 5.52 -21.57 10.08
CA LYS A 2 5.20 -21.21 8.71
C LYS A 2 5.91 -19.95 8.32
N LYS A 3 6.59 -19.94 7.20
CA LYS A 3 7.14 -18.72 6.61
C LYS A 3 5.98 -17.86 6.13
N LYS A 4 5.96 -16.62 6.57
CA LYS A 4 4.96 -15.67 6.12
C LYS A 4 5.31 -15.20 4.72
N GLN A 5 4.30 -15.13 3.86
CA GLN A 5 4.46 -14.57 2.54
C GLN A 5 4.49 -13.05 2.61
N ILE A 6 5.23 -12.42 1.70
CA ILE A 6 5.25 -10.97 1.58
C ILE A 6 4.05 -10.54 0.76
N ILE A 7 3.27 -9.62 1.32
CA ILE A 7 2.17 -8.99 0.60
C ILE A 7 2.39 -7.50 0.60
N ILE A 8 2.40 -6.91 -0.58
CA ILE A 8 2.58 -5.48 -0.75
C ILE A 8 1.21 -4.82 -0.94
N ALA A 9 0.86 -3.94 -0.03
CA ALA A 9 -0.39 -3.18 -0.10
C ALA A 9 -0.18 -1.96 -0.98
N LEU A 10 -0.60 -2.06 -2.24
CA LEU A 10 -0.37 -1.01 -3.25
C LEU A 10 -1.54 -0.05 -3.41
N GLY A 11 -2.55 -0.19 -2.62
CA GLY A 11 -3.80 0.53 -2.84
C GLY A 11 -4.79 -0.35 -3.59
N GLY A 12 -6.03 0.07 -3.65
CA GLY A 12 -7.13 -0.73 -4.17
C GLY A 12 -8.03 -1.21 -3.05
N GLY A 13 -9.10 -1.90 -3.42
CA GLY A 13 -10.16 -2.22 -2.48
C GLY A 13 -9.97 -3.47 -1.63
N ALA A 14 -9.03 -4.34 -2.00
CA ALA A 14 -8.95 -5.66 -1.36
C ALA A 14 -8.63 -5.60 0.13
N PHE A 15 -7.70 -4.75 0.54
CA PHE A 15 -7.30 -4.62 1.94
C PHE A 15 -8.37 -3.98 2.83
N ILE A 16 -9.37 -3.35 2.22
CA ILE A 16 -10.50 -2.77 2.93
C ILE A 16 -11.45 -3.88 3.40
N ASN A 17 -11.50 -5.00 2.68
CA ASN A 17 -12.28 -6.15 3.09
C ASN A 17 -11.73 -6.70 4.40
N ARG A 18 -12.59 -6.78 5.41
CA ARG A 18 -12.18 -7.18 6.76
C ARG A 18 -11.56 -8.57 6.81
N ASN A 19 -12.13 -9.52 6.10
CA ASN A 19 -11.63 -10.89 6.11
C ASN A 19 -10.26 -11.00 5.46
N ILE A 20 -10.07 -10.34 4.32
CA ILE A 20 -8.79 -10.29 3.62
C ILE A 20 -7.75 -9.60 4.50
N ARG A 21 -8.11 -8.46 5.10
CA ARG A 21 -7.19 -7.71 5.95
C ARG A 21 -6.75 -8.52 7.16
N ASN A 22 -7.66 -9.21 7.82
CA ASN A 22 -7.32 -10.05 8.97
C ASN A 22 -6.39 -11.19 8.58
N GLU A 23 -6.64 -11.82 7.43
CA GLU A 23 -5.77 -12.88 6.92
C GLU A 23 -4.36 -12.35 6.66
N VAL A 24 -4.26 -11.20 6.01
CA VAL A 24 -2.97 -10.59 5.69
C VAL A 24 -2.22 -10.21 6.96
N ILE A 25 -2.87 -9.53 7.90
CA ILE A 25 -2.23 -9.06 9.13
C ILE A 25 -1.75 -10.24 9.97
N ASN A 26 -2.54 -11.29 10.08
CA ASN A 26 -2.25 -12.41 10.98
C ASN A 26 -1.25 -13.41 10.39
N ASN A 27 -1.22 -13.57 9.07
CA ASN A 27 -0.49 -14.68 8.44
C ASN A 27 0.56 -14.25 7.44
N HIS A 28 0.69 -12.95 7.15
CA HIS A 28 1.58 -12.47 6.11
C HIS A 28 2.37 -11.24 6.56
N ILE A 29 3.47 -10.98 5.86
CA ILE A 29 4.24 -9.75 6.05
C ILE A 29 3.70 -8.74 5.03
N SER A 30 3.13 -7.65 5.52
CA SER A 30 2.48 -6.67 4.67
C SER A 30 3.24 -5.34 4.66
N PHE A 31 3.27 -4.71 3.49
CA PHE A 31 3.91 -3.42 3.27
C PHE A 31 2.90 -2.46 2.65
N TRP A 32 2.81 -1.29 3.21
CA TRP A 32 2.06 -0.19 2.60
C TRP A 32 3.04 0.76 1.94
N LEU A 33 2.98 0.83 0.60
CA LEU A 33 3.80 1.77 -0.17
C LEU A 33 3.06 3.08 -0.25
N LYS A 34 3.41 4.01 0.62
CA LYS A 34 2.69 5.27 0.78
C LYS A 34 3.24 6.36 -0.13
N LEU A 35 2.35 6.96 -0.92
CA LEU A 35 2.61 8.16 -1.71
C LEU A 35 1.74 9.29 -1.19
N ASN A 36 2.20 10.54 -1.36
CA ASN A 36 1.32 11.66 -1.04
C ASN A 36 0.13 11.69 -1.99
N SER A 37 -0.97 12.33 -1.54
CA SER A 37 -2.24 12.28 -2.25
C SER A 37 -2.16 12.87 -3.66
N ASP A 38 -1.41 13.95 -3.83
CA ASP A 38 -1.31 14.62 -5.15
C ASP A 38 -0.65 13.72 -6.18
N LEU A 39 0.45 13.07 -5.83
CA LEU A 39 1.14 12.13 -6.71
C LEU A 39 0.29 10.92 -7.02
N LEU A 40 -0.41 10.40 -6.01
CA LEU A 40 -1.25 9.23 -6.16
C LEU A 40 -2.43 9.52 -7.09
N ILE A 41 -3.10 10.66 -6.92
CA ILE A 41 -4.20 11.10 -7.78
C ILE A 41 -3.73 11.21 -9.23
N LYS A 42 -2.58 11.83 -9.44
CA LYS A 42 -2.00 11.99 -10.77
C LYS A 42 -1.76 10.63 -11.43
N ARG A 43 -1.20 9.68 -10.70
CA ARG A 43 -0.97 8.33 -11.21
C ARG A 43 -2.26 7.59 -11.54
N ILE A 44 -3.24 7.69 -10.65
CA ILE A 44 -4.54 7.04 -10.85
C ILE A 44 -5.21 7.59 -12.11
N LYS A 45 -5.26 8.90 -12.27
CA LYS A 45 -5.89 9.53 -13.43
C LYS A 45 -5.18 9.23 -14.73
N ASN A 46 -3.86 9.11 -14.71
CA ASN A 46 -3.08 8.84 -15.91
C ASN A 46 -3.07 7.37 -16.34
N SER A 47 -3.27 6.45 -15.39
CA SER A 47 -3.12 5.02 -15.65
C SER A 47 -4.45 4.27 -15.76
N THR A 48 -5.56 4.87 -15.34
CA THR A 48 -6.84 4.18 -15.30
C THR A 48 -7.73 4.59 -16.47
N LYS A 49 -8.51 3.63 -16.95
CA LYS A 49 -9.56 3.86 -17.93
C LYS A 49 -10.96 3.74 -17.33
N ARG A 50 -11.04 3.64 -16.00
CA ARG A 50 -12.32 3.52 -15.29
C ARG A 50 -13.05 4.85 -15.32
N PRO A 51 -14.29 4.91 -15.89
CA PRO A 51 -15.03 6.17 -16.01
C PRO A 51 -15.28 6.87 -14.68
N LEU A 52 -15.56 6.10 -13.61
CA LEU A 52 -15.82 6.67 -12.29
C LEU A 52 -14.62 7.43 -11.74
N VAL A 53 -13.42 6.91 -11.95
CA VAL A 53 -12.20 7.56 -11.49
C VAL A 53 -11.88 8.78 -12.35
N LEU A 54 -12.02 8.66 -13.67
CA LEU A 54 -11.74 9.75 -14.60
C LEU A 54 -12.66 10.96 -14.38
N ASN A 55 -13.89 10.71 -13.95
CA ASN A 55 -14.89 11.76 -13.72
C ASN A 55 -14.90 12.26 -12.28
N ALA A 56 -14.17 11.62 -11.38
CA ALA A 56 -14.11 12.05 -9.99
C ALA A 56 -13.26 13.31 -9.85
N SER A 57 -13.69 14.22 -8.98
CA SER A 57 -12.92 15.42 -8.67
C SER A 57 -11.70 15.07 -7.81
N ASN A 58 -10.73 15.98 -7.77
CA ASN A 58 -9.56 15.81 -6.91
C ASN A 58 -9.95 15.71 -5.44
N ILE A 59 -10.99 16.44 -5.02
CA ILE A 59 -11.50 16.38 -3.65
C ILE A 59 -12.05 15.01 -3.34
N GLU A 60 -12.86 14.45 -4.24
CA GLU A 60 -13.42 13.11 -4.06
C GLU A 60 -12.34 12.05 -3.98
N LEU A 61 -11.33 12.13 -4.85
CA LEU A 61 -10.21 11.19 -4.84
C LEU A 61 -9.36 11.33 -3.59
N THR A 62 -9.12 12.56 -3.14
CA THR A 62 -8.39 12.82 -1.89
C THR A 62 -9.11 12.20 -0.71
N ASN A 63 -10.42 12.36 -0.63
CA ASN A 63 -11.23 11.77 0.44
C ASN A 63 -11.19 10.24 0.40
N MET A 64 -11.26 9.67 -0.78
CA MET A 64 -11.16 8.22 -0.96
C MET A 64 -9.81 7.69 -0.47
N ILE A 65 -8.72 8.35 -0.86
CA ILE A 65 -7.38 7.98 -0.43
C ILE A 65 -7.26 8.07 1.09
N LYS A 66 -7.78 9.14 1.67
CA LYS A 66 -7.74 9.36 3.11
C LYS A 66 -8.49 8.26 3.86
N ASN A 67 -9.67 7.88 3.36
CA ASN A 67 -10.48 6.82 3.96
C ASN A 67 -9.78 5.46 3.86
N ARG A 68 -9.18 5.16 2.72
CA ARG A 68 -8.45 3.89 2.52
C ARG A 68 -7.17 3.83 3.34
N SER A 69 -6.51 4.96 3.56
CA SER A 69 -5.28 5.02 4.34
C SER A 69 -5.45 4.51 5.77
N LYS A 70 -6.63 4.64 6.33
CA LYS A 70 -6.94 4.10 7.66
C LYS A 70 -6.73 2.59 7.72
N TYR A 71 -7.08 1.90 6.64
CA TYR A 71 -6.95 0.46 6.54
C TYR A 71 -5.53 0.05 6.19
N TYR A 72 -4.89 0.75 5.24
CA TYR A 72 -3.52 0.46 4.86
C TYR A 72 -2.53 0.67 6.00
N ALA A 73 -2.82 1.63 6.91
CA ALA A 73 -1.99 1.88 8.08
C ALA A 73 -1.91 0.67 9.02
N LYS A 74 -2.78 -0.32 8.86
CA LYS A 74 -2.76 -1.56 9.62
C LYS A 74 -1.76 -2.57 9.06
N ALA A 75 -1.15 -2.32 7.91
CA ALA A 75 -0.07 -3.13 7.40
C ALA A 75 1.10 -3.15 8.38
N LEU A 76 1.89 -4.21 8.34
CA LEU A 76 3.00 -4.38 9.27
C LEU A 76 4.04 -3.26 9.09
N PHE A 77 4.34 -2.90 7.86
CA PHE A 77 5.31 -1.86 7.54
C PHE A 77 4.71 -0.81 6.63
N LYS A 78 5.15 0.43 6.83
CA LYS A 78 4.83 1.54 5.94
C LYS A 78 6.13 2.04 5.32
N ILE A 79 6.16 2.14 4.00
CA ILE A 79 7.31 2.66 3.28
C ILE A 79 6.89 3.95 2.58
N ASN A 80 7.56 5.05 2.94
CA ASN A 80 7.33 6.33 2.27
C ASN A 80 8.02 6.29 0.91
N CYS A 81 7.23 6.36 -0.16
CA CYS A 81 7.72 6.26 -1.52
C CYS A 81 7.84 7.60 -2.23
N ASN A 82 7.62 8.71 -1.51
CA ASN A 82 7.72 10.04 -2.11
C ASN A 82 9.16 10.31 -2.55
N ASN A 83 9.31 10.72 -3.82
CA ASN A 83 10.61 11.06 -4.41
C ASN A 83 11.65 9.94 -4.36
N LYS A 84 11.21 8.69 -4.33
CA LYS A 84 12.10 7.54 -4.32
C LYS A 84 11.98 6.74 -5.62
N SER A 85 13.11 6.21 -6.07
CA SER A 85 13.15 5.32 -7.22
C SER A 85 12.60 3.93 -6.85
N LYS A 86 12.28 3.13 -7.86
CA LYS A 86 11.86 1.74 -7.63
C LYS A 86 12.93 0.95 -6.91
N THR A 87 14.20 1.18 -7.24
CA THR A 87 15.33 0.51 -6.59
C THR A 87 15.43 0.87 -5.11
N GLU A 88 15.28 2.15 -4.77
CA GLU A 88 15.29 2.60 -3.38
C GLU A 88 14.15 1.97 -2.58
N ILE A 89 12.96 1.92 -3.16
CA ILE A 89 11.79 1.30 -2.51
C ILE A 89 12.04 -0.19 -2.29
N MET A 90 12.54 -0.88 -3.32
CA MET A 90 12.84 -2.30 -3.25
C MET A 90 13.86 -2.60 -2.15
N ASN A 91 14.91 -1.80 -2.07
CA ASN A 91 15.94 -1.98 -1.04
C ASN A 91 15.37 -1.82 0.36
N LYS A 92 14.45 -0.87 0.55
CA LYS A 92 13.79 -0.69 1.85
C LYS A 92 12.93 -1.89 2.22
N ILE A 93 12.22 -2.46 1.27
CA ILE A 93 11.42 -3.67 1.49
C ILE A 93 12.34 -4.83 1.89
N ILE A 94 13.41 -5.03 1.16
CA ILE A 94 14.37 -6.10 1.42
C ILE A 94 15.00 -5.94 2.80
N ASP A 95 15.43 -4.74 3.16
CA ASP A 95 16.03 -4.47 4.48
C ASP A 95 15.07 -4.83 5.61
N LYS A 96 13.82 -4.44 5.51
CA LYS A 96 12.84 -4.75 6.55
C LYS A 96 12.54 -6.25 6.61
N TYR A 97 12.48 -6.91 5.47
CA TYR A 97 12.26 -8.34 5.41
C TYR A 97 13.43 -9.12 6.02
N GLU A 98 14.66 -8.74 5.68
CA GLU A 98 15.85 -9.38 6.21
C GLU A 98 15.97 -9.20 7.71
N ASN A 99 15.62 -8.03 8.24
CA ASN A 99 15.62 -7.78 9.67
C ASN A 99 14.66 -8.71 10.41
N ILE A 100 13.51 -9.02 9.85
CA ILE A 100 12.58 -9.99 10.43
C ILE A 100 13.21 -11.38 10.44
N GLN A 101 13.84 -11.78 9.33
CA GLN A 101 14.46 -13.10 9.21
C GLN A 101 15.62 -13.25 10.21
N THR A 102 16.41 -12.19 10.41
CA THR A 102 17.55 -12.20 11.32
C THR A 102 17.13 -12.26 12.78
N ASN A 103 16.01 -11.62 13.14
CA ASN A 103 15.54 -11.54 14.52
C ASN A 103 14.68 -12.73 14.95
N ASN A 104 14.44 -13.65 14.03
CA ASN A 104 13.77 -14.91 14.34
C ASN A 104 14.77 -16.06 14.51
#